data_4bde2b5468ab0bdc770d3416a7868b9c
#
_entry.id   4bde2b5468ab0bdc770d3416a7868b9c
#
_cell.length_a   1.000
_cell.length_b   1.000
_cell.length_c   1.000
_cell.angle_alpha   90.00
_cell.angle_beta   90.00
_cell.angle_gamma   90.00
#
_symmetry.space_group_name_H-M   'P 1'
#
loop_
_entity.id
_entity.type
_entity.pdbx_description
1 polymer ?
#
loop_
_entity_poly.entity_id
_entity_poly.type
_entity_poly.pdbx_seq_one_letter_code
_entity_poly.pdbx_strand_id
1 'polypeptide(L)'
;MENKEYTPGQNRPGRRGGMHGPGMGRGPAEKASDFNGTWSKLISYCKSYLPVVIIALICAAGGTVLTLLGPDKLSEMTKEIGKGLVTGVDMDAVSKIGFTLIAFYVCGALLSFGQQWIMATVTQNISKKLRGDISGKINRLPMSYYSRSTTGDILSRVTNDVDTISQSMNQSIGNLVSAVTLFVGSLFMMFKTDVIMTCL
;
A
#
# COMPACT_ATOMS: atom_id res chain seq x y z
N MET A 1 -23.85 78.34 -4.75
CA MET A 1 -22.53 78.21 -5.36
C MET A 1 -21.55 77.97 -4.27
N GLU A 2 -21.22 76.77 -3.94
CA GLU A 2 -20.21 76.42 -2.94
C GLU A 2 -19.44 75.18 -3.39
N ASN A 3 -18.22 75.46 -3.81
CA ASN A 3 -17.23 74.51 -4.23
C ASN A 3 -16.83 73.65 -3.03
N LYS A 4 -17.12 72.33 -3.08
CA LYS A 4 -16.46 71.37 -2.19
C LYS A 4 -15.23 70.80 -2.87
N GLU A 5 -14.15 71.19 -2.32
CA GLU A 5 -12.77 70.81 -2.57
C GLU A 5 -12.56 69.29 -2.40
N TYR A 6 -11.98 68.70 -3.43
CA TYR A 6 -11.63 67.27 -3.48
C TYR A 6 -10.25 67.06 -2.83
N THR A 7 -10.20 66.34 -1.73
CA THR A 7 -8.95 65.97 -1.08
C THR A 7 -8.54 64.57 -1.49
N PRO A 8 -7.43 64.37 -2.19
CA PRO A 8 -6.92 63.04 -2.47
C PRO A 8 -5.94 62.62 -1.36
N GLY A 9 -6.07 61.42 -0.91
CA GLY A 9 -4.96 60.69 -0.29
C GLY A 9 -5.10 60.34 1.18
N GLN A 10 -5.64 59.21 1.46
CA GLN A 10 -5.24 58.45 2.65
C GLN A 10 -4.91 57.02 2.26
N ASN A 11 -3.61 56.78 2.21
CA ASN A 11 -2.99 55.47 2.06
C ASN A 11 -3.54 54.50 3.11
N ARG A 12 -4.29 53.49 2.70
CA ARG A 12 -4.56 52.32 3.52
C ARG A 12 -3.48 51.26 3.23
N PRO A 13 -2.75 50.79 4.24
CA PRO A 13 -1.76 49.75 4.04
C PRO A 13 -2.45 48.46 3.55
N GLY A 14 -1.88 47.92 2.49
CA GLY A 14 -2.38 46.71 1.80
C GLY A 14 -2.53 45.53 2.76
N ARG A 15 -3.74 45.06 2.86
CA ARG A 15 -4.08 43.75 3.42
C ARG A 15 -3.53 42.71 2.46
N ARG A 16 -2.33 42.18 2.76
CA ARG A 16 -1.78 41.01 2.11
C ARG A 16 -2.82 39.88 2.24
N GLY A 17 -3.53 39.59 1.18
CA GLY A 17 -4.34 38.41 1.02
C GLY A 17 -3.43 37.20 1.11
N GLY A 18 -3.39 36.56 2.26
CA GLY A 18 -2.83 35.25 2.41
C GLY A 18 -3.66 34.30 1.55
N MET A 19 -3.03 33.77 0.52
CA MET A 19 -3.51 32.67 -0.29
C MET A 19 -3.60 31.45 0.65
N HIS A 20 -4.77 31.25 1.28
CA HIS A 20 -5.08 30.00 1.95
C HIS A 20 -5.28 28.96 0.84
N GLY A 21 -4.21 28.23 0.53
CA GLY A 21 -4.34 26.94 -0.10
C GLY A 21 -5.26 26.06 0.76
N PRO A 22 -6.03 25.13 0.18
CA PRO A 22 -6.80 24.18 0.95
C PRO A 22 -5.84 23.31 1.74
N GLY A 23 -5.45 23.80 2.92
CA GLY A 23 -4.76 23.00 3.91
C GLY A 23 -5.69 21.84 4.24
N MET A 24 -5.30 20.64 3.83
CA MET A 24 -5.81 19.38 4.39
C MET A 24 -5.52 19.42 5.90
N GLY A 25 -6.42 20.02 6.64
CA GLY A 25 -6.47 19.90 8.08
C GLY A 25 -6.79 18.45 8.40
N ARG A 26 -5.75 17.62 8.50
CA ARG A 26 -5.82 16.39 9.28
C ARG A 26 -6.09 16.86 10.71
N GLY A 27 -7.37 16.92 11.09
CA GLY A 27 -7.74 16.97 12.49
C GLY A 27 -7.02 15.83 13.23
N PRO A 28 -6.71 16.01 14.54
CA PRO A 28 -6.08 14.96 15.30
C PRO A 28 -6.90 13.68 15.07
N ALA A 29 -6.22 12.61 14.64
CA ALA A 29 -6.86 11.33 14.40
C ALA A 29 -7.60 10.94 15.68
N GLU A 30 -8.92 11.01 15.64
CA GLU A 30 -9.78 10.65 16.75
C GLU A 30 -9.44 9.20 17.09
N LYS A 31 -8.83 9.00 18.26
CA LYS A 31 -8.37 7.71 18.72
C LYS A 31 -9.57 6.79 18.74
N ALA A 32 -9.59 5.77 17.88
CA ALA A 32 -10.70 4.83 17.79
C ALA A 32 -11.02 4.31 19.20
N SER A 33 -12.15 4.70 19.73
CA SER A 33 -12.61 4.41 21.09
C SER A 33 -12.75 2.91 21.35
N ASP A 34 -12.83 2.10 20.29
CA ASP A 34 -13.02 0.65 20.36
C ASP A 34 -12.26 -0.07 19.24
N PHE A 35 -10.92 -0.09 19.38
CA PHE A 35 -10.02 -0.68 18.39
C PHE A 35 -10.33 -2.16 18.15
N ASN A 36 -10.54 -2.93 19.22
CA ASN A 36 -10.81 -4.37 19.14
C ASN A 36 -12.16 -4.68 18.48
N GLY A 37 -13.21 -3.90 18.78
CA GLY A 37 -14.52 -4.05 18.15
C GLY A 37 -14.51 -3.70 16.67
N THR A 38 -13.75 -2.69 16.28
CA THR A 38 -13.61 -2.27 14.88
C THR A 38 -12.84 -3.32 14.06
N TRP A 39 -11.75 -3.86 14.60
CA TRP A 39 -10.99 -4.94 13.96
C TRP A 39 -11.80 -6.23 13.81
N SER A 40 -12.55 -6.62 14.83
CA SER A 40 -13.43 -7.79 14.77
C SER A 40 -14.49 -7.68 13.67
N LYS A 41 -15.10 -6.50 13.52
CA LYS A 41 -16.04 -6.23 12.43
C LYS A 41 -15.37 -6.29 11.06
N LEU A 42 -14.18 -5.68 10.92
CA LEU A 42 -13.43 -5.68 9.66
C LEU A 42 -13.04 -7.12 9.25
N ILE A 43 -12.55 -7.92 10.20
CA ILE A 43 -12.24 -9.34 9.99
C ILE A 43 -13.50 -10.12 9.59
N SER A 44 -14.65 -9.81 10.17
CA SER A 44 -15.92 -10.43 9.82
C SER A 44 -16.34 -10.14 8.37
N TYR A 45 -16.08 -8.93 7.87
CA TYR A 45 -16.28 -8.60 6.44
C TYR A 45 -15.33 -9.37 5.53
N CYS A 46 -14.09 -9.57 5.96
CA CYS A 46 -13.07 -10.31 5.20
C CYS A 46 -13.30 -11.82 5.24
N LYS A 47 -14.02 -12.35 6.23
CA LYS A 47 -14.19 -13.80 6.46
C LYS A 47 -14.70 -14.54 5.22
N SER A 48 -15.60 -13.93 4.45
CA SER A 48 -16.14 -14.51 3.22
C SER A 48 -15.08 -14.63 2.09
N TYR A 49 -14.04 -13.80 2.13
CA TYR A 49 -12.96 -13.76 1.12
C TYR A 49 -11.65 -14.38 1.63
N LEU A 50 -11.66 -14.93 2.86
CA LEU A 50 -10.48 -15.51 3.52
C LEU A 50 -9.73 -16.53 2.64
N PRO A 51 -10.38 -17.52 1.96
CA PRO A 51 -9.64 -18.45 1.12
C PRO A 51 -8.92 -17.77 -0.04
N VAL A 52 -9.56 -16.75 -0.64
CA VAL A 52 -8.97 -16.00 -1.76
C VAL A 52 -7.80 -15.15 -1.29
N VAL A 53 -7.92 -14.54 -0.11
CA VAL A 53 -6.84 -13.79 0.54
C VAL A 53 -5.66 -14.70 0.85
N ILE A 54 -5.89 -15.91 1.38
CA ILE A 54 -4.82 -16.88 1.65
C ILE A 54 -4.05 -17.24 0.37
N ILE A 55 -4.74 -17.45 -0.74
CA ILE A 55 -4.09 -17.71 -2.04
C ILE A 55 -3.21 -16.51 -2.44
N ALA A 56 -3.71 -15.28 -2.30
CA ALA A 56 -2.94 -14.07 -2.57
C ALA A 56 -1.69 -13.97 -1.68
N LEU A 57 -1.80 -14.33 -0.39
CA LEU A 57 -0.67 -14.35 0.54
C LEU A 57 0.39 -15.39 0.17
N ILE A 58 -0.03 -16.57 -0.27
CA ILE A 58 0.88 -17.61 -0.78
C ILE A 58 1.60 -17.13 -2.03
N CYS A 59 0.90 -16.48 -2.97
CA CYS A 59 1.51 -15.88 -4.15
C CYS A 59 2.52 -14.77 -3.79
N ALA A 60 2.19 -13.91 -2.81
CA ALA A 60 3.09 -12.87 -2.32
C ALA A 60 4.37 -13.45 -1.72
N ALA A 61 4.23 -14.45 -0.84
CA ALA A 61 5.36 -15.15 -0.23
C ALA A 61 6.22 -15.86 -1.30
N GLY A 62 5.61 -16.58 -2.23
CA GLY A 62 6.32 -17.25 -3.32
C GLY A 62 7.09 -16.29 -4.22
N GLY A 63 6.47 -15.16 -4.60
CA GLY A 63 7.13 -14.12 -5.38
C GLY A 63 8.33 -13.52 -4.65
N THR A 64 8.19 -13.26 -3.35
CA THR A 64 9.27 -12.71 -2.50
C THR A 64 10.42 -13.71 -2.35
N VAL A 65 10.14 -15.01 -2.15
CA VAL A 65 11.16 -16.05 -2.07
C VAL A 65 11.96 -16.15 -3.38
N LEU A 66 11.29 -16.13 -4.53
CA LEU A 66 11.98 -16.15 -5.83
C LEU A 66 12.89 -14.92 -6.02
N THR A 67 12.45 -13.75 -5.57
CA THR A 67 13.27 -12.53 -5.60
C THR A 67 14.49 -12.65 -4.69
N LEU A 68 14.37 -13.32 -3.54
CA LEU A 68 15.45 -13.54 -2.58
C LEU A 68 16.52 -14.51 -3.11
N LEU A 69 16.13 -15.48 -3.94
CA LEU A 69 17.06 -16.42 -4.57
C LEU A 69 17.87 -15.79 -5.72
N GLY A 70 17.44 -14.65 -6.24
CA GLY A 70 18.11 -13.94 -7.32
C GLY A 70 19.58 -13.58 -7.03
N PRO A 71 19.89 -12.90 -5.91
CA PRO A 71 21.27 -12.54 -5.53
C PRO A 71 22.20 -13.74 -5.37
N ASP A 72 21.70 -14.89 -4.88
CA ASP A 72 22.48 -16.11 -4.77
C ASP A 72 22.96 -16.61 -6.14
N LYS A 73 22.04 -16.66 -7.11
CA LYS A 73 22.35 -17.05 -8.48
C LYS A 73 23.23 -16.04 -9.21
N LEU A 74 23.08 -14.76 -8.91
CA LEU A 74 23.94 -13.72 -9.44
C LEU A 74 25.37 -13.86 -8.89
N SER A 75 25.53 -14.19 -7.60
CA SER A 75 26.84 -14.48 -6.99
C SER A 75 27.52 -15.70 -7.65
N GLU A 76 26.75 -16.76 -7.94
CA GLU A 76 27.25 -17.93 -8.66
C GLU A 76 27.73 -17.57 -10.07
N MET A 77 26.97 -16.77 -10.80
CA MET A 77 27.36 -16.26 -12.12
C MET A 77 28.65 -15.43 -12.06
N THR A 78 28.78 -14.54 -11.06
CA THR A 78 29.97 -13.71 -10.87
C THR A 78 31.21 -14.57 -10.56
N LYS A 79 31.07 -15.63 -9.77
CA LYS A 79 32.13 -16.58 -9.46
C LYS A 79 32.59 -17.34 -10.70
N GLU A 80 31.67 -17.79 -11.56
CA GLU A 80 32.03 -18.48 -12.81
C GLU A 80 32.77 -17.57 -13.79
N ILE A 81 32.32 -16.32 -13.94
CA ILE A 81 33.04 -15.31 -14.74
C ILE A 81 34.42 -15.03 -14.15
N GLY A 82 34.54 -14.91 -12.83
CA GLY A 82 35.80 -14.68 -12.14
C GLY A 82 36.81 -15.80 -12.34
N LYS A 83 36.38 -17.07 -12.29
CA LYS A 83 37.25 -18.23 -12.62
C LYS A 83 37.69 -18.21 -14.08
N GLY A 84 36.79 -17.82 -14.98
CA GLY A 84 37.06 -17.75 -16.41
C GLY A 84 38.05 -16.69 -16.83
N LEU A 85 38.34 -15.69 -16.00
CA LEU A 85 39.39 -14.68 -16.28
C LEU A 85 40.80 -15.29 -16.44
N VAL A 86 41.04 -16.46 -15.84
CA VAL A 86 42.35 -17.14 -15.86
C VAL A 86 42.36 -18.30 -16.87
N THR A 87 41.25 -19.02 -17.04
CA THR A 87 41.15 -20.26 -17.82
C THR A 87 40.31 -20.16 -19.08
N GLY A 88 39.65 -19.02 -19.33
CA GLY A 88 38.63 -18.82 -20.35
C GLY A 88 37.22 -18.96 -19.74
N VAL A 89 36.35 -18.05 -20.12
CA VAL A 89 34.95 -17.99 -19.59
C VAL A 89 34.13 -19.07 -20.28
N ASP A 90 33.51 -19.97 -19.50
CA ASP A 90 32.53 -20.93 -20.00
C ASP A 90 31.20 -20.22 -20.26
N MET A 91 30.99 -19.82 -21.52
CA MET A 91 29.76 -19.12 -21.95
C MET A 91 28.51 -19.97 -21.82
N ASP A 92 28.61 -21.29 -21.89
CA ASP A 92 27.47 -22.18 -21.74
C ASP A 92 26.99 -22.22 -20.28
N ALA A 93 27.93 -22.27 -19.34
CA ALA A 93 27.59 -22.19 -17.91
C ALA A 93 26.94 -20.84 -17.52
N VAL A 94 27.55 -19.73 -17.97
CA VAL A 94 27.06 -18.38 -17.74
C VAL A 94 25.65 -18.19 -18.32
N SER A 95 25.42 -18.67 -19.55
CA SER A 95 24.13 -18.54 -20.21
C SER A 95 23.04 -19.36 -19.51
N LYS A 96 23.33 -20.56 -19.01
CA LYS A 96 22.40 -21.37 -18.22
C LYS A 96 22.00 -20.68 -16.91
N ILE A 97 22.95 -20.12 -16.18
CA ILE A 97 22.68 -19.37 -14.95
C ILE A 97 21.84 -18.12 -15.26
N GLY A 98 22.18 -17.39 -16.32
CA GLY A 98 21.45 -16.23 -16.78
C GLY A 98 19.98 -16.55 -17.15
N PHE A 99 19.75 -17.64 -17.88
CA PHE A 99 18.41 -18.07 -18.22
C PHE A 99 17.58 -18.49 -16.97
N THR A 100 18.22 -19.18 -16.03
CA THR A 100 17.61 -19.53 -14.75
C THR A 100 17.21 -18.28 -13.95
N LEU A 101 18.04 -17.26 -13.95
CA LEU A 101 17.81 -15.97 -13.30
C LEU A 101 16.59 -15.24 -13.92
N ILE A 102 16.55 -15.20 -15.26
CA ILE A 102 15.41 -14.63 -15.98
C ILE A 102 14.13 -15.39 -15.63
N ALA A 103 14.15 -16.72 -15.61
CA ALA A 103 13.01 -17.54 -15.25
C ALA A 103 12.52 -17.24 -13.82
N PHE A 104 13.42 -17.09 -12.85
CA PHE A 104 13.05 -16.74 -11.46
C PHE A 104 12.39 -15.37 -11.36
N TYR A 105 12.95 -14.35 -12.03
CA TYR A 105 12.36 -13.01 -12.00
C TYR A 105 11.04 -12.93 -12.74
N VAL A 106 10.90 -13.60 -13.88
CA VAL A 106 9.62 -13.65 -14.61
C VAL A 106 8.55 -14.37 -13.79
N CYS A 107 8.89 -15.52 -13.20
CA CYS A 107 7.96 -16.28 -12.35
C CYS A 107 7.57 -15.46 -11.10
N GLY A 108 8.53 -14.81 -10.45
CA GLY A 108 8.28 -13.91 -9.32
C GLY A 108 7.38 -12.73 -9.69
N ALA A 109 7.60 -12.12 -10.84
CA ALA A 109 6.77 -11.03 -11.35
C ALA A 109 5.34 -11.49 -11.64
N LEU A 110 5.16 -12.66 -12.24
CA LEU A 110 3.84 -13.25 -12.50
C LEU A 110 3.08 -13.54 -11.20
N LEU A 111 3.75 -14.10 -10.20
CA LEU A 111 3.15 -14.34 -8.88
C LEU A 111 2.75 -13.04 -8.19
N SER A 112 3.60 -12.02 -8.24
CA SER A 112 3.32 -10.70 -7.67
C SER A 112 2.17 -10.00 -8.40
N PHE A 113 2.11 -10.12 -9.71
CA PHE A 113 1.00 -9.59 -10.51
C PHE A 113 -0.31 -10.31 -10.17
N GLY A 114 -0.29 -11.64 -10.08
CA GLY A 114 -1.46 -12.44 -9.68
C GLY A 114 -1.96 -12.05 -8.29
N GLN A 115 -1.06 -11.89 -7.33
CA GLN A 115 -1.38 -11.43 -5.97
C GLN A 115 -2.07 -10.06 -5.99
N GLN A 116 -1.52 -9.09 -6.71
CA GLN A 116 -2.11 -7.75 -6.79
C GLN A 116 -3.50 -7.76 -7.45
N TRP A 117 -3.68 -8.55 -8.50
CA TRP A 117 -4.98 -8.71 -9.16
C TRP A 117 -6.03 -9.29 -8.23
N ILE A 118 -5.67 -10.35 -7.51
CA ILE A 118 -6.57 -11.00 -6.53
C ILE A 118 -6.94 -10.01 -5.42
N MET A 119 -5.96 -9.32 -4.84
CA MET A 119 -6.19 -8.36 -3.77
C MET A 119 -7.03 -7.16 -4.22
N ALA A 120 -6.80 -6.64 -5.43
CA ALA A 120 -7.63 -5.57 -6.00
C ALA A 120 -9.09 -6.00 -6.11
N THR A 121 -9.35 -7.22 -6.61
CA THR A 121 -10.71 -7.76 -6.74
C THR A 121 -11.40 -7.94 -5.40
N VAL A 122 -10.70 -8.51 -4.41
CA VAL A 122 -11.22 -8.69 -3.05
C VAL A 122 -11.55 -7.34 -2.41
N THR A 123 -10.64 -6.39 -2.51
CA THR A 123 -10.81 -5.06 -1.93
C THR A 123 -11.98 -4.30 -2.55
N GLN A 124 -12.16 -4.38 -3.88
CA GLN A 124 -13.30 -3.77 -4.57
C GLN A 124 -14.64 -4.39 -4.11
N ASN A 125 -14.70 -5.69 -3.92
CA ASN A 125 -15.90 -6.36 -3.44
C ASN A 125 -16.23 -5.97 -1.98
N ILE A 126 -15.23 -5.87 -1.12
CA ILE A 126 -15.39 -5.40 0.27
C ILE A 126 -15.88 -3.94 0.27
N SER A 127 -15.27 -3.07 -0.55
CA SER A 127 -15.66 -1.67 -0.69
C SER A 127 -17.12 -1.54 -1.15
N LYS A 128 -17.53 -2.30 -2.16
CA LYS A 128 -18.92 -2.33 -2.65
C LYS A 128 -19.89 -2.73 -1.54
N LYS A 129 -19.57 -3.78 -0.79
CA LYS A 129 -20.40 -4.24 0.33
C LYS A 129 -20.49 -3.20 1.43
N LEU A 130 -19.36 -2.59 1.81
CA LEU A 130 -19.30 -1.57 2.84
C LEU A 130 -20.12 -0.33 2.46
N ARG A 131 -20.02 0.13 1.21
CA ARG A 131 -20.86 1.24 0.70
C ARG A 131 -22.35 0.90 0.73
N GLY A 132 -22.71 -0.33 0.35
CA GLY A 132 -24.10 -0.80 0.42
C GLY A 132 -24.65 -0.79 1.85
N ASP A 133 -23.87 -1.29 2.80
CA ASP A 133 -24.27 -1.34 4.21
C ASP A 133 -24.38 0.06 4.83
N ILE A 134 -23.47 0.97 4.49
CA ILE A 134 -23.52 2.37 4.93
C ILE A 134 -24.75 3.07 4.34
N SER A 135 -24.97 2.94 3.02
CA SER A 135 -26.14 3.51 2.36
C SER A 135 -27.46 3.00 2.94
N GLY A 136 -27.55 1.69 3.19
CA GLY A 136 -28.72 1.08 3.83
C GLY A 136 -28.95 1.58 5.26
N LYS A 137 -27.88 1.88 6.02
CA LYS A 137 -27.99 2.48 7.36
C LYS A 137 -28.43 3.94 7.30
N ILE A 138 -27.85 4.72 6.38
CA ILE A 138 -28.20 6.12 6.17
C ILE A 138 -29.71 6.26 5.88
N ASN A 139 -30.26 5.40 5.03
CA ASN A 139 -31.69 5.43 4.69
C ASN A 139 -32.62 5.10 5.88
N ARG A 140 -32.08 4.53 6.96
CA ARG A 140 -32.85 4.20 8.19
C ARG A 140 -32.64 5.20 9.32
N LEU A 141 -31.84 6.25 9.12
CA LEU A 141 -31.59 7.25 10.14
C LEU A 141 -32.78 8.21 10.29
N PRO A 142 -33.08 8.65 11.53
CA PRO A 142 -34.15 9.62 11.77
C PRO A 142 -33.77 10.99 11.21
N MET A 143 -34.81 11.80 10.84
CA MET A 143 -34.64 13.14 10.27
C MET A 143 -33.78 14.07 11.17
N SER A 144 -33.81 13.86 12.49
CA SER A 144 -33.01 14.64 13.44
C SER A 144 -31.49 14.49 13.23
N TYR A 145 -31.03 13.42 12.59
CA TYR A 145 -29.62 13.24 12.23
C TYR A 145 -29.21 14.14 11.06
N TYR A 146 -30.08 14.27 10.06
CA TYR A 146 -29.85 15.10 8.88
C TYR A 146 -29.84 16.60 9.19
N SER A 147 -30.53 17.02 10.25
CA SER A 147 -30.50 18.42 10.69
C SER A 147 -29.19 18.80 11.42
N ARG A 148 -28.43 17.80 11.90
CA ARG A 148 -27.15 18.03 12.62
C ARG A 148 -25.92 17.77 11.76
N SER A 149 -26.05 17.05 10.64
CA SER A 149 -24.94 16.69 9.75
C SER A 149 -25.20 17.27 8.37
N THR A 150 -24.17 17.85 7.75
CA THR A 150 -24.31 18.31 6.36
C THR A 150 -24.33 17.11 5.41
N THR A 151 -25.14 17.20 4.35
CA THR A 151 -25.22 16.15 3.32
C THR A 151 -23.84 15.87 2.70
N GLY A 152 -22.99 16.90 2.59
CA GLY A 152 -21.62 16.77 2.09
C GLY A 152 -20.72 15.93 2.99
N ASP A 153 -20.85 16.06 4.33
CA ASP A 153 -20.09 15.26 5.29
C ASP A 153 -20.46 13.77 5.22
N ILE A 154 -21.75 13.49 5.12
CA ILE A 154 -22.26 12.12 4.97
C ILE A 154 -21.75 11.50 3.67
N LEU A 155 -21.83 12.24 2.56
CA LEU A 155 -21.37 11.77 1.25
C LEU A 155 -19.86 11.54 1.22
N SER A 156 -19.09 12.44 1.85
CA SER A 156 -17.63 12.29 2.00
C SER A 156 -17.25 11.02 2.74
N ARG A 157 -17.95 10.66 3.81
CA ARG A 157 -17.70 9.41 4.55
C ARG A 157 -18.02 8.17 3.72
N VAL A 158 -19.08 8.19 2.92
CA VAL A 158 -19.45 7.04 2.06
C VAL A 158 -18.48 6.86 0.90
N THR A 159 -17.88 7.92 0.41
CA THR A 159 -16.95 7.86 -0.72
C THR A 159 -15.50 7.82 -0.27
N ASN A 160 -15.00 8.87 0.36
CA ASN A 160 -13.58 9.04 0.64
C ASN A 160 -13.08 8.12 1.76
N ASP A 161 -13.83 7.95 2.85
CA ASP A 161 -13.38 7.11 3.96
C ASP A 161 -13.38 5.63 3.56
N VAL A 162 -14.39 5.18 2.81
CA VAL A 162 -14.45 3.81 2.29
C VAL A 162 -13.33 3.55 1.28
N ASP A 163 -13.01 4.51 0.41
CA ASP A 163 -11.91 4.38 -0.53
C ASP A 163 -10.55 4.35 0.18
N THR A 164 -10.36 5.18 1.20
CA THR A 164 -9.15 5.20 2.01
C THR A 164 -8.95 3.87 2.75
N ILE A 165 -9.99 3.31 3.34
CA ILE A 165 -9.94 1.98 3.99
C ILE A 165 -9.57 0.91 2.96
N SER A 166 -10.24 0.91 1.81
CA SER A 166 -10.02 -0.07 0.75
C SER A 166 -8.60 -0.02 0.21
N GLN A 167 -8.09 1.18 -0.06
CA GLN A 167 -6.73 1.38 -0.55
C GLN A 167 -5.68 0.95 0.49
N SER A 168 -5.90 1.32 1.76
CA SER A 168 -5.02 0.92 2.86
C SER A 168 -4.99 -0.60 3.03
N MET A 169 -6.14 -1.27 2.95
CA MET A 169 -6.22 -2.73 3.02
C MET A 169 -5.47 -3.39 1.87
N ASN A 170 -5.67 -2.90 0.64
CA ASN A 170 -5.02 -3.47 -0.54
C ASN A 170 -3.49 -3.39 -0.44
N GLN A 171 -2.96 -2.24 -0.03
CA GLN A 171 -1.52 -2.03 0.09
C GLN A 171 -0.92 -2.69 1.33
N SER A 172 -1.57 -2.57 2.48
CA SER A 172 -0.98 -2.99 3.75
C SER A 172 -0.87 -4.50 3.89
N ILE A 173 -1.87 -5.27 3.42
CA ILE A 173 -1.87 -6.73 3.57
C ILE A 173 -0.77 -7.35 2.70
N GLY A 174 -0.67 -6.97 1.43
CA GLY A 174 0.36 -7.48 0.53
C GLY A 174 1.77 -7.11 0.99
N ASN A 175 1.97 -5.84 1.36
CA ASN A 175 3.26 -5.34 1.82
C ASN A 175 3.69 -5.99 3.14
N LEU A 176 2.78 -6.21 4.09
CA LEU A 176 3.09 -6.86 5.36
C LEU A 176 3.63 -8.28 5.13
N VAL A 177 2.94 -9.07 4.28
CA VAL A 177 3.38 -10.45 4.00
C VAL A 177 4.71 -10.47 3.28
N SER A 178 4.89 -9.62 2.27
CA SER A 178 6.17 -9.51 1.56
C SER A 178 7.30 -9.08 2.50
N ALA A 179 7.06 -8.10 3.40
CA ALA A 179 8.06 -7.64 4.37
C ALA A 179 8.44 -8.74 5.37
N VAL A 180 7.46 -9.46 5.93
CA VAL A 180 7.71 -10.58 6.85
C VAL A 180 8.46 -11.71 6.14
N THR A 181 8.05 -12.06 4.92
CA THR A 181 8.72 -13.12 4.14
C THR A 181 10.15 -12.71 3.79
N LEU A 182 10.37 -11.45 3.39
CA LEU A 182 11.69 -10.91 3.08
C LEU A 182 12.59 -10.90 4.33
N PHE A 183 12.06 -10.47 5.47
CA PHE A 183 12.79 -10.42 6.73
C PHE A 183 13.22 -11.83 7.20
N VAL A 184 12.28 -12.76 7.26
CA VAL A 184 12.56 -14.14 7.65
C VAL A 184 13.48 -14.84 6.66
N GLY A 185 13.21 -14.66 5.36
CA GLY A 185 14.01 -15.25 4.30
C GLY A 185 15.43 -14.68 4.24
N SER A 186 15.61 -13.37 4.41
CA SER A 186 16.94 -12.75 4.46
C SER A 186 17.74 -13.21 5.67
N LEU A 187 17.13 -13.29 6.85
CA LEU A 187 17.76 -13.87 8.03
C LEU A 187 18.23 -15.31 7.80
N PHE A 188 17.36 -16.14 7.21
CA PHE A 188 17.72 -17.52 6.89
C PHE A 188 18.89 -17.60 5.91
N MET A 189 18.91 -16.77 4.87
CA MET A 189 20.01 -16.70 3.89
C MET A 189 21.30 -16.21 4.54
N MET A 190 21.24 -15.21 5.42
CA MET A 190 22.42 -14.71 6.15
C MET A 190 23.03 -15.80 7.03
N PHE A 191 22.21 -16.52 7.81
CA PHE A 191 22.69 -17.64 8.62
C PHE A 191 23.28 -18.79 7.79
N LYS A 192 22.74 -19.03 6.60
CA LYS A 192 23.28 -20.03 5.67
C LYS A 192 24.62 -19.62 5.06
N THR A 193 24.82 -18.33 4.82
CA THR A 193 26.04 -17.81 4.17
C THR A 193 27.19 -17.67 5.15
N ASP A 194 26.96 -17.02 6.28
CA ASP A 194 27.99 -16.87 7.32
C ASP A 194 27.34 -16.53 8.68
N VAL A 195 27.44 -17.50 9.62
CA VAL A 195 26.87 -17.36 10.96
C VAL A 195 27.58 -16.29 11.78
N ILE A 196 28.91 -16.13 11.59
CA ILE A 196 29.72 -15.19 12.37
C ILE A 196 29.37 -13.75 11.98
N MET A 197 29.26 -13.49 10.67
CA MET A 197 28.88 -12.17 10.14
C MET A 197 27.42 -11.79 10.46
N THR A 198 26.56 -12.79 10.68
CA THR A 198 25.15 -12.55 11.01
C THR A 198 24.93 -12.19 12.49
N CYS A 199 25.86 -12.62 13.37
CA CYS A 199 25.78 -12.36 14.81
C CYS A 199 26.54 -11.09 15.26
N LEU A 200 27.31 -10.45 14.39
CA LEU A 200 28.05 -9.22 14.61
C LEU A 200 27.23 -8.01 14.18
#